data_78722f3d83f1f2afb9b384fa56c31539
#
_entry.id   78722f3d83f1f2afb9b384fa56c31539
#
_cell.length_a   1.000
_cell.length_b   1.000
_cell.length_c   1.000
_cell.angle_alpha   90.00
_cell.angle_beta   90.00
_cell.angle_gamma   90.00
#
_symmetry.space_group_name_H-M   'P 1'
#
loop_
_entity.id
_entity.type
_entity.pdbx_description
1 polymer ?
#
loop_
_entity_poly.entity_id
_entity_poly.type
_entity_poly.pdbx_seq_one_letter_code
_entity_poly.pdbx_strand_id
1 'polypeptide(L)'
;LQPAYRVRAAISGRRALQIALGTPTPDLILLDVMMPEMDGYEVLAELRATPATQNIPVIFVTAMDGTEDEERGLDRGAVDYITKPIRPSIVLARVRTQLELKQARDILSDQNSYLEAEVVRRMGENQLIQEVSIHALARLAETRDPETGKHLRRTQEYVLTLASALRDNPRFTSYLDERTINALAQSAPLHDIGKVGIPDHILLKPGKLTPEEWEIMKTHAELG
;
A
#
# COMPACT_ATOMS: atom_id res chain seq x y z
N LEU A 1 7.52 -8.00 39.30
CA LEU A 1 7.67 -7.12 38.15
C LEU A 1 8.36 -5.78 38.50
N GLN A 2 8.08 -5.17 39.67
CA GLN A 2 8.87 -4.02 40.16
C GLN A 2 10.24 -4.52 40.62
N PRO A 3 11.38 -3.84 40.34
CA PRO A 3 11.50 -2.47 39.81
C PRO A 3 11.62 -2.36 38.27
N ALA A 4 11.59 -3.45 37.53
CA ALA A 4 11.88 -3.45 36.09
C ALA A 4 10.79 -2.82 35.21
N TYR A 5 9.52 -2.80 35.69
CA TYR A 5 8.36 -2.35 34.91
C TYR A 5 7.47 -1.41 35.70
N ARG A 6 6.83 -0.46 35.02
CA ARG A 6 5.76 0.35 35.61
C ARG A 6 4.45 -0.44 35.62
N VAL A 7 4.06 -0.91 36.81
CA VAL A 7 2.89 -1.78 36.96
C VAL A 7 1.67 -0.96 37.38
N ARG A 8 0.53 -1.20 36.72
CA ARG A 8 -0.79 -0.73 37.11
C ARG A 8 -1.65 -1.94 37.45
N ALA A 9 -2.34 -1.92 38.58
CA ALA A 9 -3.23 -3.02 39.02
C ALA A 9 -4.70 -2.65 38.83
N ALA A 10 -5.49 -3.62 38.35
CA ALA A 10 -6.94 -3.57 38.30
C ALA A 10 -7.53 -4.66 39.19
N ILE A 11 -8.61 -4.33 39.90
CA ILE A 11 -9.32 -5.24 40.81
C ILE A 11 -10.51 -5.93 40.17
N SER A 12 -10.86 -5.59 38.93
CA SER A 12 -11.97 -6.17 38.15
C SER A 12 -11.74 -6.03 36.65
N GLY A 13 -12.45 -6.83 35.85
CA GLY A 13 -12.40 -6.78 34.38
C GLY A 13 -12.76 -5.40 33.83
N ARG A 14 -13.82 -4.77 34.33
CA ARG A 14 -14.22 -3.39 33.94
C ARG A 14 -13.10 -2.37 34.22
N ARG A 15 -12.42 -2.50 35.37
CA ARG A 15 -11.33 -1.60 35.72
C ARG A 15 -10.11 -1.84 34.84
N ALA A 16 -9.85 -3.09 34.47
CA ALA A 16 -8.78 -3.43 33.50
C ALA A 16 -9.03 -2.78 32.15
N LEU A 17 -10.24 -2.85 31.60
CA LEU A 17 -10.62 -2.18 30.34
C LEU A 17 -10.45 -0.65 30.41
N GLN A 18 -10.91 -0.03 31.51
CA GLN A 18 -10.72 1.41 31.72
C GLN A 18 -9.22 1.82 31.70
N ILE A 19 -8.37 1.01 32.33
CA ILE A 19 -6.91 1.25 32.34
C ILE A 19 -6.32 1.03 30.97
N ALA A 20 -6.76 0.01 30.23
CA ALA A 20 -6.28 -0.30 28.89
C ALA A 20 -6.63 0.79 27.88
N LEU A 21 -7.80 1.40 28.00
CA LEU A 21 -8.25 2.52 27.15
C LEU A 21 -7.67 3.88 27.59
N GLY A 22 -7.04 3.94 28.76
CA GLY A 22 -6.45 5.18 29.27
C GLY A 22 -5.10 5.52 28.61
N THR A 23 -4.67 6.77 28.84
CA THR A 23 -3.36 7.25 28.35
C THR A 23 -2.34 7.31 29.50
N PRO A 24 -1.15 6.74 29.35
CA PRO A 24 -0.69 5.89 28.25
C PRO A 24 -1.34 4.50 28.32
N THR A 25 -1.56 3.87 27.14
CA THR A 25 -2.00 2.47 27.05
C THR A 25 -0.92 1.54 27.61
N PRO A 26 -1.28 0.37 28.21
CA PRO A 26 -0.29 -0.59 28.65
C PRO A 26 0.40 -1.30 27.47
N ASP A 27 1.67 -1.61 27.64
CA ASP A 27 2.44 -2.38 26.65
C ASP A 27 2.15 -3.88 26.70
N LEU A 28 1.63 -4.38 27.84
CA LEU A 28 1.26 -5.77 28.05
C LEU A 28 0.26 -5.85 29.21
N ILE A 29 -0.63 -6.84 29.13
CA ILE A 29 -1.61 -7.12 30.19
C ILE A 29 -1.41 -8.54 30.70
N LEU A 30 -1.25 -8.69 32.03
CA LEU A 30 -1.40 -9.97 32.71
C LEU A 30 -2.84 -10.04 33.22
N LEU A 31 -3.60 -11.03 32.76
CA LEU A 31 -5.04 -11.10 32.98
C LEU A 31 -5.40 -12.42 33.64
N ASP A 32 -6.01 -12.34 34.86
CA ASP A 32 -6.56 -13.53 35.48
C ASP A 32 -7.78 -13.99 34.67
N VAL A 33 -7.89 -15.29 34.46
CA VAL A 33 -9.04 -15.89 33.77
C VAL A 33 -10.26 -15.89 34.70
N MET A 34 -10.08 -16.26 35.96
CA MET A 34 -11.17 -16.43 36.93
C MET A 34 -11.37 -15.14 37.72
N MET A 35 -12.25 -14.28 37.25
CA MET A 35 -12.62 -13.04 37.91
C MET A 35 -14.17 -12.95 38.13
N PRO A 36 -14.64 -12.32 39.22
CA PRO A 36 -16.07 -12.10 39.40
C PRO A 36 -16.63 -11.09 38.39
N GLU A 37 -17.91 -11.20 38.08
CA GLU A 37 -18.70 -10.35 37.19
C GLU A 37 -18.33 -10.42 35.72
N MET A 38 -17.05 -10.29 35.39
CA MET A 38 -16.50 -10.33 34.03
C MET A 38 -15.23 -11.16 34.03
N ASP A 39 -15.22 -12.28 33.35
CA ASP A 39 -14.08 -13.17 33.28
C ASP A 39 -12.96 -12.64 32.33
N GLY A 40 -11.78 -13.29 32.36
CA GLY A 40 -10.64 -12.86 31.55
C GLY A 40 -10.89 -13.02 30.04
N TYR A 41 -11.71 -13.97 29.62
CA TYR A 41 -12.05 -14.17 28.22
C TYR A 41 -12.96 -13.05 27.69
N GLU A 42 -13.90 -12.59 28.51
CA GLU A 42 -14.77 -11.44 28.15
C GLU A 42 -13.95 -10.15 28.07
N VAL A 43 -13.03 -9.93 29.00
CA VAL A 43 -12.09 -8.79 28.93
C VAL A 43 -11.24 -8.85 27.65
N LEU A 44 -10.70 -10.01 27.30
CA LEU A 44 -9.91 -10.17 26.08
C LEU A 44 -10.74 -9.88 24.83
N ALA A 45 -11.98 -10.37 24.77
CA ALA A 45 -12.87 -10.11 23.63
C ALA A 45 -13.11 -8.61 23.43
N GLU A 46 -13.37 -7.86 24.49
CA GLU A 46 -13.54 -6.40 24.45
C GLU A 46 -12.25 -5.68 24.01
N LEU A 47 -11.08 -6.13 24.49
CA LEU A 47 -9.80 -5.57 24.08
C LEU A 47 -9.55 -5.82 22.56
N ARG A 48 -9.91 -6.98 22.03
CA ARG A 48 -9.75 -7.31 20.60
C ARG A 48 -10.75 -6.60 19.71
N ALA A 49 -11.95 -6.32 20.20
CA ALA A 49 -12.96 -5.54 19.48
C ALA A 49 -12.64 -4.03 19.39
N THR A 50 -11.70 -3.54 20.19
CA THR A 50 -11.38 -2.11 20.27
C THR A 50 -10.07 -1.81 19.54
N PRO A 51 -10.05 -0.96 18.49
CA PRO A 51 -8.84 -0.68 17.68
C PRO A 51 -7.64 -0.17 18.50
N ALA A 52 -7.89 0.60 19.56
CA ALA A 52 -6.82 1.15 20.41
C ALA A 52 -6.12 0.10 21.29
N THR A 53 -6.75 -1.05 21.53
CA THR A 53 -6.26 -2.09 22.44
C THR A 53 -6.07 -3.45 21.80
N GLN A 54 -6.56 -3.66 20.57
CA GLN A 54 -6.55 -4.95 19.89
C GLN A 54 -5.15 -5.58 19.75
N ASN A 55 -4.11 -4.76 19.68
CA ASN A 55 -2.73 -5.19 19.51
C ASN A 55 -1.94 -5.32 20.81
N ILE A 56 -2.55 -5.01 21.97
CA ILE A 56 -1.89 -5.17 23.27
C ILE A 56 -1.73 -6.66 23.55
N PRO A 57 -0.50 -7.17 23.80
CA PRO A 57 -0.31 -8.57 24.17
C PRO A 57 -0.94 -8.85 25.53
N VAL A 58 -1.74 -9.92 25.59
CA VAL A 58 -2.41 -10.37 26.79
C VAL A 58 -1.89 -11.76 27.16
N ILE A 59 -1.33 -11.90 28.37
CA ILE A 59 -0.91 -13.17 28.94
C ILE A 59 -1.94 -13.57 29.98
N PHE A 60 -2.58 -14.72 29.83
CA PHE A 60 -3.49 -15.23 30.86
C PHE A 60 -2.73 -15.76 32.07
N VAL A 61 -3.32 -15.52 33.26
CA VAL A 61 -2.90 -16.15 34.51
C VAL A 61 -4.04 -17.06 34.97
N THR A 62 -3.80 -18.37 34.99
CA THR A 62 -4.88 -19.36 35.24
C THR A 62 -4.48 -20.35 36.32
N ALA A 63 -5.47 -20.86 37.05
CA ALA A 63 -5.32 -21.98 37.97
C ALA A 63 -5.62 -23.34 37.32
N MET A 64 -5.99 -23.32 35.99
CA MET A 64 -6.41 -24.53 35.28
C MET A 64 -5.23 -25.23 34.63
N ASP A 65 -5.12 -26.51 34.91
CA ASP A 65 -4.07 -27.40 34.37
C ASP A 65 -4.55 -28.20 33.14
N GLY A 66 -5.68 -27.80 32.52
CA GLY A 66 -6.26 -28.50 31.37
C GLY A 66 -5.74 -27.94 30.05
N THR A 67 -5.26 -28.84 29.18
CA THR A 67 -4.83 -28.50 27.79
C THR A 67 -5.92 -27.81 26.98
N GLU A 68 -7.19 -28.13 27.22
CA GLU A 68 -8.35 -27.54 26.53
C GLU A 68 -8.54 -26.04 26.85
N ASP A 69 -8.23 -25.61 28.07
CA ASP A 69 -8.37 -24.20 28.48
C ASP A 69 -7.20 -23.34 27.96
N GLU A 70 -6.02 -23.94 27.80
CA GLU A 70 -4.85 -23.30 27.18
C GLU A 70 -5.09 -23.04 25.70
N GLU A 71 -5.57 -24.06 24.95
CA GLU A 71 -5.94 -23.95 23.53
C GLU A 71 -7.03 -22.88 23.34
N ARG A 72 -8.09 -22.88 24.15
CA ARG A 72 -9.16 -21.87 24.10
C ARG A 72 -8.66 -20.44 24.31
N GLY A 73 -7.66 -20.25 25.16
CA GLY A 73 -7.09 -18.92 25.44
C GLY A 73 -6.27 -18.41 24.26
N LEU A 74 -5.46 -19.23 23.66
CA LEU A 74 -4.65 -18.91 22.49
C LEU A 74 -5.52 -18.67 21.25
N ASP A 75 -6.53 -19.50 20.99
CA ASP A 75 -7.46 -19.36 19.87
C ASP A 75 -8.26 -18.05 19.94
N ARG A 76 -8.50 -17.54 21.17
CA ARG A 76 -9.16 -16.25 21.38
C ARG A 76 -8.24 -15.03 21.27
N GLY A 77 -6.96 -15.26 20.98
CA GLY A 77 -6.00 -14.20 20.73
C GLY A 77 -5.16 -13.78 21.94
N ALA A 78 -5.10 -14.56 23.03
CA ALA A 78 -4.04 -14.40 24.01
C ALA A 78 -2.70 -14.79 23.39
N VAL A 79 -1.62 -14.14 23.83
CA VAL A 79 -0.27 -14.42 23.29
C VAL A 79 0.47 -15.47 24.08
N ASP A 80 0.04 -15.72 25.31
CA ASP A 80 0.67 -16.70 26.23
C ASP A 80 -0.21 -16.92 27.46
N TYR A 81 0.17 -17.88 28.31
CA TYR A 81 -0.48 -18.16 29.59
C TYR A 81 0.55 -18.48 30.69
N ILE A 82 0.15 -18.30 31.94
CA ILE A 82 0.96 -18.59 33.12
C ILE A 82 0.07 -19.35 34.14
N THR A 83 0.48 -20.54 34.53
CA THR A 83 -0.23 -21.35 35.52
C THR A 83 0.10 -20.90 36.95
N LYS A 84 -0.90 -20.93 37.83
CA LYS A 84 -0.72 -20.77 39.29
C LYS A 84 -0.28 -22.12 39.90
N PRO A 85 0.69 -22.16 40.87
CA PRO A 85 1.26 -21.01 41.56
C PRO A 85 2.31 -20.25 40.72
N ILE A 86 2.20 -18.94 40.78
CA ILE A 86 3.04 -18.02 39.97
C ILE A 86 4.51 -18.12 40.41
N ARG A 87 5.38 -18.40 39.43
CA ARG A 87 6.84 -18.37 39.62
C ARG A 87 7.41 -17.07 39.07
N PRO A 88 7.97 -16.15 39.88
CA PRO A 88 8.43 -14.82 39.43
C PRO A 88 9.37 -14.85 38.25
N SER A 89 10.31 -15.81 38.21
CA SER A 89 11.27 -15.94 37.10
C SER A 89 10.59 -16.28 35.77
N ILE A 90 9.56 -17.14 35.79
CA ILE A 90 8.79 -17.51 34.58
C ILE A 90 8.00 -16.32 34.08
N VAL A 91 7.31 -15.60 35.00
CA VAL A 91 6.54 -14.40 34.63
C VAL A 91 7.44 -13.37 33.98
N LEU A 92 8.60 -13.07 34.59
CA LEU A 92 9.55 -12.10 34.06
C LEU A 92 10.07 -12.51 32.67
N ALA A 93 10.39 -13.78 32.46
CA ALA A 93 10.83 -14.28 31.15
C ALA A 93 9.75 -14.11 30.09
N ARG A 94 8.50 -14.56 30.37
CA ARG A 94 7.37 -14.45 29.40
C ARG A 94 7.02 -13.00 29.09
N VAL A 95 6.93 -12.13 30.12
CA VAL A 95 6.70 -10.71 29.94
C VAL A 95 7.77 -10.07 29.05
N ARG A 96 9.05 -10.38 29.31
CA ARG A 96 10.14 -9.87 28.49
C ARG A 96 10.01 -10.28 27.04
N THR A 97 9.82 -11.58 26.78
CA THR A 97 9.67 -12.11 25.41
C THR A 97 8.50 -11.45 24.68
N GLN A 98 7.35 -11.29 25.32
CA GLN A 98 6.19 -10.67 24.67
C GLN A 98 6.36 -9.16 24.44
N LEU A 99 7.07 -8.46 25.31
CA LEU A 99 7.42 -7.05 25.10
C LEU A 99 8.43 -6.87 23.96
N GLU A 100 9.44 -7.75 23.85
CA GLU A 100 10.38 -7.75 22.72
C GLU A 100 9.66 -8.02 21.39
N LEU A 101 8.75 -9.00 21.36
CA LEU A 101 7.93 -9.30 20.18
C LEU A 101 7.00 -8.13 19.81
N LYS A 102 6.38 -7.46 20.80
CA LYS A 102 5.58 -6.27 20.57
C LYS A 102 6.42 -5.15 19.96
N GLN A 103 7.58 -4.86 20.57
CA GLN A 103 8.48 -3.83 20.06
C GLN A 103 8.93 -4.09 18.62
N ALA A 104 9.31 -5.34 18.30
CA ALA A 104 9.68 -5.72 16.94
C ALA A 104 8.51 -5.54 15.96
N ARG A 105 7.29 -5.90 16.36
CA ARG A 105 6.08 -5.71 15.55
C ARG A 105 5.78 -4.23 15.31
N ASP A 106 5.87 -3.41 16.35
CA ASP A 106 5.63 -1.97 16.26
C ASP A 106 6.63 -1.32 15.28
N ILE A 107 7.94 -1.66 15.39
CA ILE A 107 8.98 -1.18 14.46
C ILE A 107 8.67 -1.61 13.02
N LEU A 108 8.30 -2.87 12.80
CA LEU A 108 7.96 -3.37 11.46
C LEU A 108 6.72 -2.67 10.89
N SER A 109 5.71 -2.39 11.72
CA SER A 109 4.51 -1.66 11.31
C SER A 109 4.83 -0.23 10.88
N ASP A 110 5.68 0.47 11.66
CA ASP A 110 6.11 1.83 11.34
C ASP A 110 6.94 1.87 10.05
N GLN A 111 7.87 0.90 9.90
CA GLN A 111 8.66 0.78 8.67
C GLN A 111 7.80 0.49 7.45
N ASN A 112 6.80 -0.38 7.58
CA ASN A 112 5.87 -0.71 6.49
C ASN A 112 5.08 0.52 6.04
N SER A 113 4.53 1.25 7.00
CA SER A 113 3.80 2.49 6.73
C SER A 113 4.67 3.55 6.06
N TYR A 114 5.93 3.68 6.50
CA TYR A 114 6.91 4.57 5.86
C TYR A 114 7.22 4.14 4.43
N LEU A 115 7.46 2.84 4.20
CA LEU A 115 7.78 2.31 2.86
C LEU A 115 6.60 2.46 1.90
N GLU A 116 5.37 2.22 2.35
CA GLU A 116 4.16 2.42 1.55
C GLU A 116 4.02 3.88 1.10
N ALA A 117 4.22 4.84 2.01
CA ALA A 117 4.20 6.25 1.68
C ALA A 117 5.32 6.63 0.69
N GLU A 118 6.53 6.08 0.86
CA GLU A 118 7.67 6.31 -0.03
C GLU A 118 7.43 5.72 -1.43
N VAL A 119 6.83 4.53 -1.53
CA VAL A 119 6.45 3.91 -2.82
C VAL A 119 5.46 4.80 -3.56
N VAL A 120 4.40 5.29 -2.90
CA VAL A 120 3.43 6.19 -3.51
C VAL A 120 4.10 7.48 -4.01
N ARG A 121 4.96 8.07 -3.19
CA ARG A 121 5.72 9.27 -3.58
C ARG A 121 6.59 9.04 -4.81
N ARG A 122 7.38 7.95 -4.82
CA ARG A 122 8.26 7.62 -5.96
C ARG A 122 7.51 7.26 -7.22
N MET A 123 6.37 6.60 -7.10
CA MET A 123 5.52 6.34 -8.27
C MET A 123 5.03 7.64 -8.91
N GLY A 124 4.60 8.62 -8.12
CA GLY A 124 4.20 9.93 -8.62
C GLY A 124 5.35 10.70 -9.30
N GLU A 125 6.54 10.70 -8.70
CA GLU A 125 7.74 11.31 -9.30
C GLU A 125 8.12 10.64 -10.63
N ASN A 126 8.11 9.31 -10.68
CA ASN A 126 8.41 8.57 -11.92
C ASN A 126 7.39 8.87 -13.02
N GLN A 127 6.10 8.94 -12.68
CA GLN A 127 5.06 9.28 -13.64
C GLN A 127 5.26 10.69 -14.22
N LEU A 128 5.60 11.66 -13.38
CA LEU A 128 5.91 13.01 -13.83
C LEU A 128 7.15 13.05 -14.76
N ILE A 129 8.21 12.33 -14.39
CA ILE A 129 9.43 12.23 -15.21
C ILE A 129 9.10 11.60 -16.57
N GLN A 130 8.30 10.54 -16.62
CA GLN A 130 7.87 9.91 -17.86
C GLN A 130 7.07 10.89 -18.73
N GLU A 131 6.09 11.60 -18.16
CA GLU A 131 5.28 12.57 -18.89
C GLU A 131 6.14 13.70 -19.47
N VAL A 132 7.01 14.30 -18.66
CA VAL A 132 7.93 15.36 -19.11
C VAL A 132 8.86 14.84 -20.20
N SER A 133 9.39 13.61 -20.06
CA SER A 133 10.30 13.02 -21.07
C SER A 133 9.59 12.77 -22.39
N ILE A 134 8.38 12.19 -22.35
CA ILE A 134 7.57 11.96 -23.57
C ILE A 134 7.28 13.27 -24.28
N HIS A 135 6.82 14.29 -23.54
CA HIS A 135 6.54 15.60 -24.12
C HIS A 135 7.79 16.30 -24.66
N ALA A 136 8.94 16.15 -23.98
CA ALA A 136 10.20 16.74 -24.47
C ALA A 136 10.65 16.08 -25.77
N LEU A 137 10.58 14.73 -25.87
CA LEU A 137 10.93 13.99 -27.08
C LEU A 137 9.98 14.31 -28.24
N ALA A 138 8.68 14.32 -27.97
CA ALA A 138 7.67 14.67 -28.98
C ALA A 138 7.86 16.12 -29.51
N ARG A 139 8.12 17.09 -28.62
CA ARG A 139 8.43 18.46 -29.02
C ARG A 139 9.73 18.57 -29.81
N LEU A 140 10.75 17.77 -29.46
CA LEU A 140 11.97 17.75 -30.25
C LEU A 140 11.73 17.26 -31.68
N ALA A 141 10.89 16.24 -31.86
CA ALA A 141 10.47 15.77 -33.18
C ALA A 141 9.69 16.86 -33.96
N GLU A 142 8.77 17.59 -33.31
CA GLU A 142 8.00 18.69 -33.89
C GLU A 142 8.88 19.88 -34.33
N THR A 143 10.10 20.06 -33.81
CA THR A 143 10.97 21.18 -34.24
C THR A 143 11.36 21.06 -35.72
N ARG A 144 11.30 19.87 -36.31
CA ARG A 144 11.57 19.63 -37.74
C ARG A 144 10.31 19.70 -38.60
N ASP A 145 9.12 19.54 -38.02
CA ASP A 145 7.83 19.63 -38.69
C ASP A 145 6.98 20.69 -37.98
N PRO A 146 6.73 21.86 -38.61
CA PRO A 146 6.10 23.00 -37.95
C PRO A 146 4.59 22.81 -37.71
N GLU A 147 4.19 21.75 -37.01
CA GLU A 147 2.86 21.63 -36.48
C GLU A 147 2.68 22.49 -35.21
N THR A 148 1.47 23.02 -35.00
CA THR A 148 1.22 23.95 -33.88
C THR A 148 1.33 23.22 -32.55
N GLY A 149 2.11 23.77 -31.59
CA GLY A 149 2.40 23.16 -30.27
C GLY A 149 1.20 22.80 -29.38
N LYS A 150 -0.04 22.86 -29.89
CA LYS A 150 -1.25 22.33 -29.28
C LYS A 150 -1.66 20.98 -29.85
N HIS A 151 -0.98 20.50 -30.92
CA HIS A 151 -1.32 19.25 -31.61
C HIS A 151 -1.11 18.03 -30.69
N LEU A 152 0.03 17.90 -30.06
CA LEU A 152 0.34 16.79 -29.16
C LEU A 152 -0.70 16.59 -28.06
N ARG A 153 -1.08 17.67 -27.39
CA ARG A 153 -2.08 17.63 -26.34
C ARG A 153 -3.45 17.24 -26.86
N ARG A 154 -3.87 17.79 -28.00
CA ARG A 154 -5.15 17.41 -28.62
C ARG A 154 -5.18 15.94 -29.02
N THR A 155 -4.11 15.41 -29.60
CA THR A 155 -3.99 14.00 -29.97
C THR A 155 -4.13 13.11 -28.76
N GLN A 156 -3.45 13.45 -27.66
CA GLN A 156 -3.58 12.74 -26.39
C GLN A 156 -5.01 12.73 -25.85
N GLU A 157 -5.66 13.90 -25.84
CA GLU A 157 -7.07 14.03 -25.40
C GLU A 157 -8.03 13.25 -26.31
N TYR A 158 -7.80 13.23 -27.64
CA TYR A 158 -8.61 12.44 -28.56
C TYR A 158 -8.46 10.94 -28.34
N VAL A 159 -7.23 10.45 -28.17
CA VAL A 159 -6.96 9.03 -27.89
C VAL A 159 -7.62 8.62 -26.57
N LEU A 160 -7.48 9.42 -25.51
CA LEU A 160 -8.10 9.15 -24.22
C LEU A 160 -9.64 9.08 -24.32
N THR A 161 -10.25 10.08 -24.98
CA THR A 161 -11.70 10.15 -25.16
C THR A 161 -12.24 8.99 -25.98
N LEU A 162 -11.58 8.68 -27.11
CA LEU A 162 -12.00 7.59 -27.99
C LEU A 162 -11.84 6.23 -27.32
N ALA A 163 -10.70 5.96 -26.71
CA ALA A 163 -10.45 4.69 -26.04
C ALA A 163 -11.41 4.48 -24.85
N SER A 164 -11.68 5.54 -24.09
CA SER A 164 -12.67 5.49 -23.00
C SER A 164 -14.09 5.21 -23.51
N ALA A 165 -14.49 5.81 -24.61
CA ALA A 165 -15.81 5.57 -25.23
C ALA A 165 -15.94 4.16 -25.83
N LEU A 166 -14.84 3.54 -26.23
CA LEU A 166 -14.80 2.19 -26.79
C LEU A 166 -14.63 1.09 -25.75
N ARG A 167 -14.40 1.44 -24.49
CA ARG A 167 -14.13 0.49 -23.39
C ARG A 167 -15.16 -0.60 -23.26
N ASP A 168 -16.44 -0.24 -23.36
CA ASP A 168 -17.55 -1.18 -23.18
C ASP A 168 -18.01 -1.84 -24.50
N ASN A 169 -17.31 -1.55 -25.61
CA ASN A 169 -17.61 -2.18 -26.89
C ASN A 169 -17.10 -3.64 -26.88
N PRO A 170 -17.95 -4.64 -27.24
CA PRO A 170 -17.57 -6.07 -27.21
C PRO A 170 -16.29 -6.41 -27.98
N ARG A 171 -15.94 -5.63 -28.99
CA ARG A 171 -14.71 -5.82 -29.78
C ARG A 171 -13.45 -5.45 -29.02
N PHE A 172 -13.54 -4.53 -28.07
CA PHE A 172 -12.37 -3.93 -27.41
C PHE A 172 -12.33 -4.15 -25.90
N THR A 173 -13.43 -4.63 -25.30
CA THR A 173 -13.56 -4.76 -23.83
C THR A 173 -12.53 -5.68 -23.18
N SER A 174 -11.97 -6.64 -23.95
CA SER A 174 -10.88 -7.50 -23.45
C SER A 174 -9.50 -6.83 -23.46
N TYR A 175 -9.36 -5.70 -24.17
CA TYR A 175 -8.09 -5.02 -24.38
C TYR A 175 -8.04 -3.64 -23.72
N LEU A 176 -9.16 -2.88 -23.75
CA LEU A 176 -9.23 -1.50 -23.24
C LEU A 176 -9.58 -1.46 -21.75
N ASP A 177 -8.71 -1.98 -20.89
CA ASP A 177 -8.77 -1.69 -19.47
C ASP A 177 -8.23 -0.29 -19.17
N GLU A 178 -8.41 0.21 -17.96
CA GLU A 178 -8.00 1.53 -17.54
C GLU A 178 -6.48 1.76 -17.70
N ARG A 179 -5.69 0.73 -17.43
CA ARG A 179 -4.23 0.76 -17.59
C ARG A 179 -3.84 0.93 -19.06
N THR A 180 -4.45 0.18 -19.95
CA THR A 180 -4.20 0.24 -21.39
C THR A 180 -4.65 1.57 -21.98
N ILE A 181 -5.82 2.08 -21.59
CA ILE A 181 -6.31 3.40 -22.01
C ILE A 181 -5.33 4.51 -21.62
N ASN A 182 -4.85 4.51 -20.38
CA ASN A 182 -3.88 5.48 -19.91
C ASN A 182 -2.53 5.36 -20.66
N ALA A 183 -2.05 4.15 -20.89
CA ALA A 183 -0.82 3.91 -21.65
C ALA A 183 -0.93 4.42 -23.09
N LEU A 184 -2.04 4.15 -23.79
CA LEU A 184 -2.31 4.66 -25.13
C LEU A 184 -2.35 6.19 -25.16
N ALA A 185 -3.04 6.82 -24.20
CA ALA A 185 -3.10 8.27 -24.11
C ALA A 185 -1.72 8.89 -23.84
N GLN A 186 -0.91 8.28 -22.95
CA GLN A 186 0.43 8.77 -22.64
C GLN A 186 1.41 8.61 -23.80
N SER A 187 1.30 7.54 -24.61
CA SER A 187 2.16 7.32 -25.77
C SER A 187 1.72 8.10 -27.02
N ALA A 188 0.47 8.55 -27.08
CA ALA A 188 -0.08 9.26 -28.24
C ALA A 188 0.77 10.46 -28.72
N PRO A 189 1.43 11.26 -27.86
CA PRO A 189 2.33 12.32 -28.33
C PRO A 189 3.52 11.84 -29.18
N LEU A 190 3.90 10.57 -29.06
CA LEU A 190 5.05 9.99 -29.78
C LEU A 190 4.71 9.47 -31.18
N HIS A 191 3.45 9.53 -31.63
CA HIS A 191 2.99 8.94 -32.88
C HIS A 191 3.82 9.37 -34.12
N ASP A 192 4.41 10.55 -34.08
CA ASP A 192 5.19 11.15 -35.16
C ASP A 192 6.70 11.21 -34.88
N ILE A 193 7.18 10.59 -33.81
CA ILE A 193 8.59 10.67 -33.41
C ILE A 193 9.52 10.13 -34.50
N GLY A 194 9.09 9.16 -35.30
CA GLY A 194 9.83 8.60 -36.43
C GLY A 194 10.08 9.58 -37.58
N LYS A 195 9.36 10.73 -37.62
CA LYS A 195 9.66 11.79 -38.60
C LYS A 195 11.09 12.33 -38.47
N VAL A 196 11.75 12.15 -37.35
CA VAL A 196 13.19 12.47 -37.18
C VAL A 196 14.06 11.71 -38.14
N GLY A 197 13.69 10.51 -38.60
CA GLY A 197 14.39 9.69 -39.55
C GLY A 197 14.10 10.04 -41.03
N ILE A 198 13.10 10.89 -41.30
CA ILE A 198 12.72 11.26 -42.66
C ILE A 198 13.69 12.34 -43.20
N PRO A 199 14.23 12.22 -44.44
CA PRO A 199 15.08 13.22 -45.05
C PRO A 199 14.38 14.58 -45.20
N ASP A 200 15.12 15.68 -44.95
CA ASP A 200 14.56 17.05 -44.97
C ASP A 200 13.94 17.43 -46.33
N HIS A 201 14.50 16.99 -47.43
CA HIS A 201 13.95 17.30 -48.77
C HIS A 201 12.57 16.65 -49.01
N ILE A 202 12.18 15.63 -48.22
CA ILE A 202 10.86 15.01 -48.23
C ILE A 202 9.98 15.64 -47.15
N LEU A 203 10.48 15.70 -45.92
CA LEU A 203 9.72 16.21 -44.77
C LEU A 203 9.30 17.66 -44.96
N LEU A 204 10.21 18.51 -45.45
CA LEU A 204 10.00 19.96 -45.62
C LEU A 204 9.65 20.35 -47.06
N LYS A 205 9.29 19.40 -47.92
CA LYS A 205 8.99 19.66 -49.32
C LYS A 205 7.81 20.60 -49.47
N PRO A 206 7.98 21.76 -50.15
CA PRO A 206 6.87 22.63 -50.48
C PRO A 206 5.99 22.00 -51.57
N GLY A 207 4.82 21.47 -51.20
CA GLY A 207 3.87 20.89 -52.13
C GLY A 207 3.62 19.40 -51.93
N LYS A 208 3.03 18.74 -52.92
CA LYS A 208 2.68 17.32 -52.82
C LYS A 208 3.91 16.43 -52.99
N LEU A 209 3.96 15.36 -52.19
CA LEU A 209 4.97 14.30 -52.35
C LEU A 209 4.67 13.46 -53.59
N THR A 210 5.73 12.98 -54.25
CA THR A 210 5.61 11.95 -55.31
C THR A 210 5.22 10.60 -54.67
N PRO A 211 4.75 9.61 -55.46
CA PRO A 211 4.48 8.29 -54.93
C PRO A 211 5.69 7.66 -54.19
N GLU A 212 6.89 7.83 -54.72
CA GLU A 212 8.14 7.29 -54.15
C GLU A 212 8.49 7.99 -52.83
N GLU A 213 8.36 9.31 -52.79
CA GLU A 213 8.57 10.11 -51.56
C GLU A 213 7.52 9.79 -50.48
N TRP A 214 6.28 9.49 -50.91
CA TRP A 214 5.24 9.08 -50.00
C TRP A 214 5.52 7.73 -49.34
N GLU A 215 6.11 6.76 -50.07
CA GLU A 215 6.56 5.49 -49.49
C GLU A 215 7.63 5.72 -48.39
N ILE A 216 8.58 6.64 -48.67
CA ILE A 216 9.58 7.01 -47.66
C ILE A 216 8.92 7.70 -46.48
N MET A 217 7.98 8.63 -46.68
CA MET A 217 7.27 9.32 -45.61
C MET A 217 6.56 8.33 -44.69
N LYS A 218 5.91 7.29 -45.21
CA LYS A 218 5.21 6.26 -44.43
C LYS A 218 6.12 5.49 -43.47
N THR A 219 7.42 5.42 -43.74
CA THR A 219 8.35 4.68 -42.87
C THR A 219 8.48 5.31 -41.47
N HIS A 220 8.06 6.57 -41.28
CA HIS A 220 8.08 7.17 -39.94
C HIS A 220 7.28 6.35 -38.89
N ALA A 221 6.20 5.65 -39.30
CA ALA A 221 5.43 4.81 -38.44
C ALA A 221 6.16 3.53 -37.97
N GLU A 222 7.17 3.09 -38.71
CA GLU A 222 8.03 1.93 -38.36
C GLU A 222 9.29 2.38 -37.60
N LEU A 223 9.73 3.63 -37.80
CA LEU A 223 10.89 4.22 -37.15
C LEU A 223 10.62 4.75 -35.74
N GLY A 224 9.38 5.04 -35.41
CA GLY A 224 8.93 5.57 -34.15
C GLY A 224 8.22 4.52 -33.31
#